data_7dbc18e99991a4b44d007fdb6cf4e339
#
_entry.id   7dbc18e99991a4b44d007fdb6cf4e339
#
_cell.length_a   1.000
_cell.length_b   1.000
_cell.length_c   1.000
_cell.angle_alpha   90.00
_cell.angle_beta   90.00
_cell.angle_gamma   90.00
#
_symmetry.space_group_name_H-M   'P 1'
#
loop_
_entity.id
_entity.type
_entity.pdbx_description
1 polymer ?
#
loop_
_entity_poly.entity_id
_entity_poly.type
_entity_poly.pdbx_seq_one_letter_code
_entity_poly.pdbx_strand_id
1 'polypeptide(L)'
;TAENASAANLAARVLNRGCAKYPTLRDISLECDRLYSASITAGCSKAGEALMMSFYVSTLDNAYAFDGTDVFGGVTALLGELLRRPLLENGGFKREYLESEKKNLTDDIRAQINNKTSYAIHRCIALMCENERFAVNGSGDIDLINALDAKTLYEKYIDILQNAPIEICYIGSMEAEEVAEKLQNSLALTDRAAEIPKTDVIRKAEKVREITETMDISQGKLSIGFRTGSCMYDEDYLSFSLFCTLFGSSPTSRLFLNVREKLSLCYYCSPVPDGLKGTMIVACGIDCANKEKATEAILRELEEVKNGRFTDEELANAVRAMQNSYREAMDSPASLSSWFTVRSLAGITETPEEYA
;
A
#
# COMPACT_ATOMS: atom_id res chain seq x y z
N THR A 1 -13.91 -0.56 -8.04
CA THR A 1 -14.17 0.35 -9.17
C THR A 1 -13.45 1.68 -8.99
N ALA A 2 -13.25 2.45 -10.07
CA ALA A 2 -12.68 3.80 -9.98
C ALA A 2 -13.55 4.74 -9.13
N GLU A 3 -14.87 4.57 -9.19
CA GLU A 3 -15.82 5.33 -8.37
C GLU A 3 -15.60 5.08 -6.87
N ASN A 4 -15.45 3.81 -6.47
CA ASN A 4 -15.19 3.48 -5.06
C ASN A 4 -13.81 4.01 -4.61
N ALA A 5 -12.79 3.94 -5.47
CA ALA A 5 -11.48 4.47 -5.16
C ALA A 5 -11.51 6.00 -4.97
N SER A 6 -12.21 6.71 -5.86
CA SER A 6 -12.42 8.16 -5.77
C SER A 6 -13.14 8.56 -4.48
N ALA A 7 -14.24 7.88 -4.16
CA ALA A 7 -15.02 8.18 -2.96
C ALA A 7 -14.26 7.86 -1.66
N ALA A 8 -13.61 6.69 -1.58
CA ALA A 8 -12.87 6.29 -0.38
C ALA A 8 -11.69 7.24 -0.08
N ASN A 9 -10.89 7.58 -1.11
CA ASN A 9 -9.78 8.52 -0.94
C ASN A 9 -10.26 9.91 -0.51
N LEU A 10 -11.31 10.43 -1.13
CA LEU A 10 -11.85 11.74 -0.78
C LEU A 10 -12.45 11.73 0.62
N ALA A 11 -13.20 10.68 1.00
CA ALA A 11 -13.77 10.55 2.33
C ALA A 11 -12.70 10.49 3.42
N ALA A 12 -11.63 9.68 3.24
CA ALA A 12 -10.52 9.58 4.18
C ALA A 12 -9.87 10.95 4.45
N ARG A 13 -9.70 11.77 3.41
CA ARG A 13 -9.15 13.12 3.53
C ARG A 13 -10.08 14.08 4.26
N VAL A 14 -11.37 14.05 3.92
CA VAL A 14 -12.37 14.92 4.57
C VAL A 14 -12.53 14.59 6.04
N LEU A 15 -12.49 13.31 6.42
CA LEU A 15 -12.54 12.86 7.82
C LEU A 15 -11.39 13.42 8.64
N ASN A 16 -10.19 13.53 8.07
CA ASN A 16 -9.03 14.12 8.76
C ASN A 16 -9.16 15.63 9.04
N ARG A 17 -10.12 16.33 8.42
CA ARG A 17 -10.29 17.79 8.58
C ARG A 17 -10.97 18.20 9.87
N GLY A 18 -11.79 17.32 10.43
CA GLY A 18 -12.53 17.59 11.65
C GLY A 18 -13.74 16.70 11.84
N CYS A 19 -14.25 16.66 13.06
CA CYS A 19 -15.47 15.98 13.44
C CYS A 19 -16.36 16.90 14.29
N ALA A 20 -17.54 16.43 14.68
CA ALA A 20 -18.48 17.24 15.46
C ALA A 20 -17.90 17.79 16.75
N LYS A 21 -17.06 16.99 17.45
CA LYS A 21 -16.41 17.39 18.71
C LYS A 21 -15.16 18.26 18.49
N TYR A 22 -14.41 17.98 17.43
CA TYR A 22 -13.17 18.66 17.07
C TYR A 22 -13.30 19.21 15.64
N PRO A 23 -13.93 20.39 15.45
CA PRO A 23 -14.36 20.84 14.13
C PRO A 23 -13.23 21.24 13.18
N THR A 24 -12.02 21.47 13.67
CA THR A 24 -10.88 21.90 12.86
C THR A 24 -9.67 21.00 13.05
N LEU A 25 -8.74 21.02 12.07
CA LEU A 25 -7.41 20.37 12.21
C LEU A 25 -6.66 20.82 13.46
N ARG A 26 -6.80 22.10 13.84
CA ARG A 26 -6.18 22.63 15.06
C ARG A 26 -6.74 21.95 16.31
N ASP A 27 -8.06 21.74 16.36
CA ASP A 27 -8.70 21.10 17.53
C ASP A 27 -8.24 19.64 17.65
N ILE A 28 -8.12 18.93 16.53
CA ILE A 28 -7.57 17.57 16.48
C ILE A 28 -6.11 17.57 16.96
N SER A 29 -5.28 18.49 16.42
CA SER A 29 -3.87 18.59 16.82
C SER A 29 -3.71 18.89 18.31
N LEU A 30 -4.49 19.79 18.85
CA LEU A 30 -4.46 20.10 20.28
C LEU A 30 -4.85 18.91 21.16
N GLU A 31 -5.82 18.10 20.71
CA GLU A 31 -6.17 16.88 21.43
C GLU A 31 -5.08 15.81 21.31
N CYS A 32 -4.48 15.65 20.13
CA CYS A 32 -3.32 14.78 19.95
C CYS A 32 -2.14 15.20 20.84
N ASP A 33 -1.86 16.50 20.97
CA ASP A 33 -0.81 17.01 21.85
C ASP A 33 -1.10 16.69 23.32
N ARG A 34 -2.36 16.80 23.76
CA ARG A 34 -2.79 16.40 25.11
C ARG A 34 -2.61 14.91 25.37
N LEU A 35 -2.68 14.11 24.31
CA LEU A 35 -2.45 12.67 24.32
C LEU A 35 -0.99 12.33 23.99
N TYR A 36 -0.06 13.11 24.54
CA TYR A 36 1.38 12.90 24.41
C TYR A 36 1.87 12.88 22.95
N SER A 37 1.38 13.81 22.15
CA SER A 37 1.68 13.93 20.71
C SER A 37 1.30 12.68 19.92
N ALA A 38 0.18 12.07 20.28
CA ALA A 38 -0.41 10.99 19.49
C ALA A 38 -0.71 11.45 18.06
N SER A 39 -0.76 10.53 17.12
CA SER A 39 -1.09 10.86 15.75
C SER A 39 -2.15 9.92 15.17
N ILE A 40 -3.04 10.49 14.36
CA ILE A 40 -4.02 9.75 13.57
C ILE A 40 -3.86 10.18 12.12
N THR A 41 -3.62 9.22 11.24
CA THR A 41 -3.50 9.48 9.80
C THR A 41 -4.46 8.56 9.05
N ALA A 42 -5.33 9.14 8.21
CA ALA A 42 -6.19 8.37 7.32
C ALA A 42 -5.66 8.41 5.88
N GLY A 43 -5.83 7.30 5.17
CA GLY A 43 -5.45 7.19 3.77
C GLY A 43 -6.04 5.95 3.13
N CYS A 44 -5.82 5.84 1.82
CA CYS A 44 -6.20 4.64 1.08
C CYS A 44 -4.97 4.04 0.40
N SER A 45 -4.92 2.71 0.37
CA SER A 45 -3.91 1.95 -0.35
C SER A 45 -4.54 0.76 -1.06
N LYS A 46 -3.88 0.29 -2.11
CA LYS A 46 -4.26 -0.95 -2.80
C LYS A 46 -3.41 -2.12 -2.31
N ALA A 47 -4.07 -3.26 -2.08
CA ALA A 47 -3.40 -4.54 -1.89
C ALA A 47 -4.10 -5.57 -2.80
N GLY A 48 -3.40 -6.04 -3.82
CA GLY A 48 -4.03 -6.78 -4.90
C GLY A 48 -5.17 -5.95 -5.55
N GLU A 49 -6.38 -6.52 -5.60
CA GLU A 49 -7.58 -5.83 -6.11
C GLU A 49 -8.44 -5.19 -5.01
N ALA A 50 -8.06 -5.33 -3.75
CA ALA A 50 -8.71 -4.66 -2.64
C ALA A 50 -8.21 -3.21 -2.50
N LEU A 51 -9.13 -2.29 -2.24
CA LEU A 51 -8.82 -0.95 -1.78
C LEU A 51 -9.08 -0.89 -0.29
N MET A 52 -8.06 -0.56 0.47
CA MET A 52 -8.13 -0.42 1.93
C MET A 52 -8.20 1.06 2.29
N MET A 53 -9.22 1.46 3.04
CA MET A 53 -9.24 2.73 3.76
C MET A 53 -8.66 2.47 5.15
N SER A 54 -7.51 3.04 5.44
CA SER A 54 -6.75 2.76 6.66
C SER A 54 -6.67 3.99 7.56
N PHE A 55 -6.75 3.75 8.86
CA PHE A 55 -6.48 4.74 9.89
C PHE A 55 -5.30 4.23 10.71
N TYR A 56 -4.15 4.86 10.52
CA TYR A 56 -2.95 4.56 11.29
C TYR A 56 -2.90 5.46 12.51
N VAL A 57 -2.81 4.83 13.67
CA VAL A 57 -2.74 5.50 14.97
C VAL A 57 -1.39 5.17 15.61
N SER A 58 -0.67 6.21 16.04
CA SER A 58 0.56 6.08 16.82
C SER A 58 0.42 6.86 18.12
N THR A 59 0.75 6.21 19.22
CA THR A 59 0.58 6.78 20.56
C THR A 59 1.69 6.32 21.49
N LEU A 60 1.95 7.09 22.54
CA LEU A 60 2.78 6.67 23.67
C LEU A 60 2.07 5.51 24.38
N ASP A 61 2.83 4.52 24.83
CA ASP A 61 2.31 3.48 25.73
C ASP A 61 1.91 4.11 27.07
N ASN A 62 0.76 3.70 27.60
CA ASN A 62 0.20 4.21 28.86
C ASN A 62 1.18 4.11 30.03
N ALA A 63 2.06 3.10 30.04
CA ALA A 63 3.08 2.91 31.06
C ALA A 63 4.07 4.09 31.18
N TYR A 64 4.22 4.89 30.12
CA TYR A 64 5.11 6.05 30.07
C TYR A 64 4.38 7.39 30.28
N ALA A 65 3.07 7.40 30.46
CA ALA A 65 2.31 8.59 30.78
C ALA A 65 2.54 8.96 32.26
N PHE A 66 3.36 9.98 32.51
CA PHE A 66 3.83 10.36 33.87
C PHE A 66 2.73 10.89 34.76
N ASP A 67 1.62 11.35 34.20
CA ASP A 67 0.45 11.88 34.93
C ASP A 67 -0.71 10.90 35.08
N GLY A 68 -0.50 9.65 34.61
CA GLY A 68 -1.50 8.58 34.63
C GLY A 68 -2.59 8.72 33.58
N THR A 69 -2.38 9.55 32.56
CA THR A 69 -3.33 9.69 31.41
C THR A 69 -3.50 8.35 30.69
N ASP A 70 -4.76 7.92 30.46
CA ASP A 70 -5.08 6.81 29.55
C ASP A 70 -4.95 7.30 28.11
N VAL A 71 -3.72 7.27 27.59
CA VAL A 71 -3.40 7.79 26.26
C VAL A 71 -4.08 6.95 25.18
N PHE A 72 -4.01 5.63 25.28
CA PHE A 72 -4.63 4.73 24.31
C PHE A 72 -6.15 4.88 24.28
N GLY A 73 -6.80 4.94 25.44
CA GLY A 73 -8.24 5.19 25.53
C GLY A 73 -8.65 6.54 24.96
N GLY A 74 -7.86 7.59 25.22
CA GLY A 74 -8.07 8.92 24.64
C GLY A 74 -7.99 8.94 23.12
N VAL A 75 -6.96 8.29 22.55
CA VAL A 75 -6.74 8.25 21.10
C VAL A 75 -7.79 7.41 20.39
N THR A 76 -8.19 6.27 20.96
CA THR A 76 -9.27 5.44 20.39
C THR A 76 -10.61 6.16 20.44
N ALA A 77 -10.88 6.94 21.50
CA ALA A 77 -12.07 7.79 21.57
C ALA A 77 -12.05 8.91 20.51
N LEU A 78 -10.90 9.55 20.26
CA LEU A 78 -10.74 10.54 19.19
C LEU A 78 -10.97 9.89 17.82
N LEU A 79 -10.40 8.72 17.57
CA LEU A 79 -10.65 7.95 16.34
C LEU A 79 -12.14 7.64 16.16
N GLY A 80 -12.82 7.21 17.24
CA GLY A 80 -14.27 6.98 17.23
C GLY A 80 -15.08 8.22 16.88
N GLU A 81 -14.70 9.41 17.40
CA GLU A 81 -15.35 10.66 17.02
C GLU A 81 -15.13 11.02 15.55
N LEU A 82 -13.92 10.85 15.02
CA LEU A 82 -13.61 11.10 13.61
C LEU A 82 -14.42 10.19 12.67
N LEU A 83 -14.51 8.90 13.00
CA LEU A 83 -15.20 7.92 12.16
C LEU A 83 -16.72 8.03 12.26
N ARG A 84 -17.28 8.16 13.46
CA ARG A 84 -18.71 8.02 13.69
C ARG A 84 -19.47 9.33 13.70
N ARG A 85 -18.77 10.44 13.92
CA ARG A 85 -19.36 11.79 14.02
C ARG A 85 -18.61 12.80 13.18
N PRO A 86 -18.47 12.54 11.85
CA PRO A 86 -17.81 13.51 10.97
C PRO A 86 -18.55 14.85 11.01
N LEU A 87 -17.85 15.91 10.63
CA LEU A 87 -18.45 17.24 10.58
C LEU A 87 -19.38 17.35 9.37
N LEU A 88 -20.68 17.41 9.64
CA LEU A 88 -21.74 17.45 8.62
C LEU A 88 -22.37 18.84 8.48
N GLU A 89 -22.84 19.14 7.30
CA GLU A 89 -23.62 20.32 6.93
C GLU A 89 -24.71 19.89 5.93
N ASN A 90 -25.97 20.23 6.22
CA ASN A 90 -27.12 19.92 5.35
C ASN A 90 -27.24 18.43 4.94
N GLY A 91 -26.88 17.52 5.85
CA GLY A 91 -26.97 16.06 5.62
C GLY A 91 -25.85 15.44 4.78
N GLY A 92 -24.77 16.17 4.52
CA GLY A 92 -23.55 15.70 3.87
C GLY A 92 -22.30 16.19 4.61
N PHE A 93 -21.12 15.87 4.12
CA PHE A 93 -19.88 16.44 4.65
C PHE A 93 -19.85 17.97 4.53
N LYS A 94 -19.12 18.66 5.45
CA LYS A 94 -18.94 20.10 5.35
C LYS A 94 -18.35 20.49 3.99
N ARG A 95 -19.10 21.33 3.25
CA ARG A 95 -18.79 21.68 1.87
C ARG A 95 -17.40 22.29 1.68
N GLU A 96 -17.01 23.19 2.58
CA GLU A 96 -15.69 23.82 2.56
C GLU A 96 -14.55 22.78 2.57
N TYR A 97 -14.66 21.74 3.42
CA TYR A 97 -13.67 20.70 3.53
C TYR A 97 -13.67 19.78 2.31
N LEU A 98 -14.83 19.44 1.81
CA LEU A 98 -14.98 18.67 0.58
C LEU A 98 -14.27 19.36 -0.60
N GLU A 99 -14.58 20.62 -0.86
CA GLU A 99 -14.02 21.33 -2.02
C GLU A 99 -12.50 21.53 -1.88
N SER A 100 -12.01 21.79 -0.66
CA SER A 100 -10.57 21.83 -0.38
C SER A 100 -9.89 20.49 -0.67
N GLU A 101 -10.47 19.38 -0.20
CA GLU A 101 -9.85 18.06 -0.38
C GLU A 101 -10.00 17.51 -1.80
N LYS A 102 -11.06 17.88 -2.55
CA LYS A 102 -11.12 17.61 -3.98
C LYS A 102 -9.92 18.23 -4.71
N LYS A 103 -9.65 19.51 -4.43
CA LYS A 103 -8.52 20.20 -5.03
C LYS A 103 -7.21 19.50 -4.67
N ASN A 104 -6.97 19.25 -3.39
CA ASN A 104 -5.75 18.60 -2.91
C ASN A 104 -5.56 17.23 -3.57
N LEU A 105 -6.60 16.38 -3.57
CA LEU A 105 -6.53 15.04 -4.15
C LEU A 105 -6.30 15.06 -5.66
N THR A 106 -6.96 15.96 -6.39
CA THR A 106 -6.77 16.09 -7.84
C THR A 106 -5.37 16.63 -8.18
N ASP A 107 -4.84 17.54 -7.38
CA ASP A 107 -3.48 18.04 -7.55
C ASP A 107 -2.44 16.95 -7.25
N ASP A 108 -2.65 16.12 -6.21
CA ASP A 108 -1.80 14.97 -5.91
C ASP A 108 -1.84 13.92 -7.04
N ILE A 109 -3.02 13.62 -7.60
CA ILE A 109 -3.12 12.69 -8.75
C ILE A 109 -2.36 13.23 -9.96
N ARG A 110 -2.50 14.52 -10.27
CA ARG A 110 -1.72 15.16 -11.36
C ARG A 110 -0.22 15.12 -11.07
N ALA A 111 0.17 15.31 -9.82
CA ALA A 111 1.56 15.29 -9.41
C ALA A 111 2.22 13.90 -9.47
N GLN A 112 1.46 12.81 -9.56
CA GLN A 112 2.00 11.45 -9.68
C GLN A 112 2.96 11.30 -10.88
N ILE A 113 2.71 12.02 -11.97
CA ILE A 113 3.59 12.04 -13.13
C ILE A 113 4.99 12.58 -12.82
N ASN A 114 5.18 13.35 -11.74
CA ASN A 114 6.48 13.90 -11.38
C ASN A 114 7.44 12.83 -10.87
N ASN A 115 6.94 11.78 -10.22
CA ASN A 115 7.73 10.60 -9.91
C ASN A 115 7.72 9.64 -11.11
N LYS A 116 8.65 9.84 -12.04
CA LYS A 116 8.70 9.10 -13.30
C LYS A 116 8.86 7.59 -13.12
N THR A 117 9.52 7.15 -12.06
CA THR A 117 9.69 5.71 -11.76
C THR A 117 8.36 5.09 -11.35
N SER A 118 7.67 5.66 -10.36
CA SER A 118 6.36 5.20 -9.93
C SER A 118 5.33 5.31 -11.06
N TYR A 119 5.37 6.40 -11.83
CA TYR A 119 4.50 6.58 -13.00
C TYR A 119 4.69 5.45 -14.02
N ALA A 120 5.92 5.10 -14.39
CA ALA A 120 6.20 4.04 -15.35
C ALA A 120 5.73 2.66 -14.85
N ILE A 121 5.90 2.37 -13.55
CA ILE A 121 5.39 1.15 -12.92
C ILE A 121 3.85 1.10 -13.01
N HIS A 122 3.17 2.17 -12.59
CA HIS A 122 1.71 2.24 -12.63
C HIS A 122 1.16 2.14 -14.05
N ARG A 123 1.83 2.78 -15.03
CA ARG A 123 1.45 2.66 -16.45
C ARG A 123 1.63 1.23 -16.95
N CYS A 124 2.72 0.56 -16.59
CA CYS A 124 2.95 -0.84 -16.95
C CYS A 124 1.83 -1.74 -16.37
N ILE A 125 1.47 -1.56 -15.10
CA ILE A 125 0.36 -2.27 -14.45
C ILE A 125 -0.97 -1.99 -15.18
N ALA A 126 -1.29 -0.73 -15.43
CA ALA A 126 -2.54 -0.35 -16.09
C ALA A 126 -2.69 -0.96 -17.49
N LEU A 127 -1.57 -1.02 -18.24
CA LEU A 127 -1.54 -1.60 -19.59
C LEU A 127 -1.54 -3.13 -19.56
N MET A 128 -0.78 -3.75 -18.63
CA MET A 128 -0.73 -5.20 -18.49
C MET A 128 -2.06 -5.79 -18.02
N CYS A 129 -2.77 -5.06 -17.16
CA CYS A 129 -4.00 -5.48 -16.48
C CYS A 129 -5.24 -4.71 -16.95
N GLU A 130 -5.27 -4.14 -18.17
CA GLU A 130 -6.30 -3.18 -18.62
C GLU A 130 -7.75 -3.67 -18.49
N ASN A 131 -7.97 -4.99 -18.50
CA ASN A 131 -9.30 -5.59 -18.35
C ASN A 131 -9.55 -6.18 -16.95
N GLU A 132 -8.72 -5.82 -15.99
CA GLU A 132 -8.78 -6.33 -14.62
C GLU A 132 -9.02 -5.19 -13.62
N ARG A 133 -9.65 -5.51 -12.50
CA ARG A 133 -9.82 -4.54 -11.40
C ARG A 133 -8.49 -4.00 -10.89
N PHE A 134 -7.42 -4.76 -11.06
CA PHE A 134 -6.06 -4.34 -10.69
C PHE A 134 -5.55 -3.14 -11.49
N ALA A 135 -6.05 -2.87 -12.70
CA ALA A 135 -5.67 -1.69 -13.48
C ALA A 135 -6.22 -0.37 -12.92
N VAL A 136 -7.25 -0.43 -12.06
CA VAL A 136 -7.85 0.78 -11.48
C VAL A 136 -6.83 1.52 -10.63
N ASN A 137 -6.69 2.83 -10.88
CA ASN A 137 -5.84 3.70 -10.06
C ASN A 137 -6.38 3.74 -8.62
N GLY A 138 -5.55 3.32 -7.66
CA GLY A 138 -5.91 3.33 -6.24
C GLY A 138 -6.21 4.71 -5.68
N SER A 139 -5.68 5.77 -6.28
CA SER A 139 -5.96 7.16 -5.89
C SER A 139 -7.31 7.71 -6.41
N GLY A 140 -7.97 6.97 -7.31
CA GLY A 140 -9.23 7.38 -7.94
C GLY A 140 -9.05 8.06 -9.30
N ASP A 141 -10.13 8.65 -9.78
CA ASP A 141 -10.24 9.34 -11.06
C ASP A 141 -10.66 10.80 -10.84
N ILE A 142 -10.00 11.74 -11.54
CA ILE A 142 -10.18 13.19 -11.34
C ILE A 142 -11.62 13.63 -11.65
N ASP A 143 -12.21 13.12 -12.73
CA ASP A 143 -13.54 13.52 -13.13
C ASP A 143 -14.60 12.98 -12.16
N LEU A 144 -14.43 11.73 -11.72
CA LEU A 144 -15.28 11.14 -10.69
C LEU A 144 -15.15 11.85 -9.34
N ILE A 145 -13.93 12.23 -8.92
CA ILE A 145 -13.72 13.02 -7.69
C ILE A 145 -14.44 14.36 -7.77
N ASN A 146 -14.31 15.07 -8.90
CA ASN A 146 -14.96 16.37 -9.09
C ASN A 146 -16.50 16.28 -9.13
N ALA A 147 -17.04 15.18 -9.61
CA ALA A 147 -18.48 14.94 -9.68
C ALA A 147 -19.15 14.63 -8.33
N LEU A 148 -18.38 14.19 -7.31
CA LEU A 148 -18.93 13.85 -5.99
C LEU A 148 -19.43 15.11 -5.27
N ASP A 149 -20.67 15.11 -4.84
CA ASP A 149 -21.21 16.11 -3.90
C ASP A 149 -21.11 15.65 -2.45
N ALA A 150 -21.36 16.55 -1.51
CA ALA A 150 -21.19 16.33 -0.08
C ALA A 150 -22.10 15.22 0.48
N LYS A 151 -23.32 15.11 -0.04
CA LYS A 151 -24.29 14.12 0.42
C LYS A 151 -23.96 12.74 -0.15
N THR A 152 -23.72 12.66 -1.45
CA THR A 152 -23.32 11.42 -2.13
C THR A 152 -22.03 10.84 -1.53
N LEU A 153 -21.03 11.69 -1.25
CA LEU A 153 -19.80 11.23 -0.60
C LEU A 153 -20.07 10.68 0.80
N TYR A 154 -20.92 11.35 1.58
CA TYR A 154 -21.27 10.90 2.92
C TYR A 154 -22.03 9.56 2.88
N GLU A 155 -22.99 9.40 1.96
CA GLU A 155 -23.73 8.15 1.77
C GLU A 155 -22.77 6.98 1.43
N LYS A 156 -21.82 7.19 0.51
CA LYS A 156 -20.79 6.21 0.17
C LYS A 156 -19.86 5.89 1.36
N TYR A 157 -19.50 6.89 2.15
CA TYR A 157 -18.70 6.68 3.36
C TYR A 157 -19.45 5.82 4.38
N ILE A 158 -20.73 6.10 4.63
CA ILE A 158 -21.55 5.32 5.55
C ILE A 158 -21.69 3.87 5.06
N ASP A 159 -21.85 3.65 3.76
CA ASP A 159 -21.87 2.31 3.17
C ASP A 159 -20.57 1.55 3.45
N ILE A 160 -19.41 2.19 3.26
CA ILE A 160 -18.11 1.61 3.59
C ILE A 160 -18.04 1.29 5.10
N LEU A 161 -18.38 2.24 5.95
CA LEU A 161 -18.29 2.09 7.41
C LEU A 161 -19.19 0.96 7.94
N GLN A 162 -20.34 0.72 7.32
CA GLN A 162 -21.32 -0.28 7.75
C GLN A 162 -21.05 -1.66 7.15
N ASN A 163 -20.57 -1.74 5.91
CA ASN A 163 -20.59 -2.96 5.12
C ASN A 163 -19.18 -3.51 4.78
N ALA A 164 -18.12 -2.71 4.86
CA ALA A 164 -16.78 -3.22 4.58
C ALA A 164 -16.26 -4.11 5.74
N PRO A 165 -15.47 -5.16 5.46
CA PRO A 165 -14.75 -5.88 6.50
C PRO A 165 -13.77 -4.92 7.19
N ILE A 166 -13.55 -5.11 8.49
CA ILE A 166 -12.62 -4.31 9.30
C ILE A 166 -11.58 -5.25 9.88
N GLU A 167 -10.32 -4.93 9.60
CA GLU A 167 -9.16 -5.54 10.23
C GLU A 167 -8.54 -4.52 11.19
N ILE A 168 -8.19 -4.97 12.39
CA ILE A 168 -7.51 -4.14 13.39
C ILE A 168 -6.22 -4.85 13.79
N CYS A 169 -5.11 -4.16 13.60
CA CYS A 169 -3.80 -4.62 14.03
C CYS A 169 -3.33 -3.70 15.17
N TYR A 170 -3.10 -4.26 16.35
CA TYR A 170 -2.50 -3.57 17.48
C TYR A 170 -1.09 -4.10 17.73
N ILE A 171 -0.17 -3.19 17.94
CA ILE A 171 1.22 -3.50 18.32
C ILE A 171 1.57 -2.63 19.52
N GLY A 172 1.77 -3.27 20.65
CA GLY A 172 2.03 -2.60 21.92
C GLY A 172 2.10 -3.57 23.09
N SER A 173 2.12 -3.06 24.32
CA SER A 173 2.30 -3.84 25.55
C SER A 173 1.01 -4.20 26.28
N MET A 174 -0.14 -3.65 25.86
CA MET A 174 -1.42 -3.90 26.53
C MET A 174 -1.95 -5.29 26.19
N GLU A 175 -2.68 -5.91 27.11
CA GLU A 175 -3.35 -7.18 26.90
C GLU A 175 -4.44 -7.08 25.82
N ALA A 176 -4.59 -8.14 25.02
CA ALA A 176 -5.47 -8.16 23.84
C ALA A 176 -6.94 -7.87 24.21
N GLU A 177 -7.40 -8.40 25.35
CA GLU A 177 -8.76 -8.22 25.86
C GLU A 177 -9.03 -6.75 26.22
N GLU A 178 -8.10 -6.07 26.86
CA GLU A 178 -8.21 -4.65 27.20
C GLU A 178 -8.25 -3.79 25.93
N VAL A 179 -7.39 -4.07 24.96
CA VAL A 179 -7.38 -3.40 23.64
C VAL A 179 -8.72 -3.57 22.95
N ALA A 180 -9.23 -4.81 22.89
CA ALA A 180 -10.50 -5.12 22.25
C ALA A 180 -11.67 -4.38 22.92
N GLU A 181 -11.72 -4.34 24.25
CA GLU A 181 -12.76 -3.62 24.99
C GLU A 181 -12.72 -2.11 24.69
N LYS A 182 -11.55 -1.47 24.76
CA LYS A 182 -11.40 -0.03 24.49
C LYS A 182 -11.78 0.31 23.03
N LEU A 183 -11.40 -0.53 22.07
CA LEU A 183 -11.77 -0.36 20.66
C LEU A 183 -13.27 -0.57 20.45
N GLN A 184 -13.86 -1.61 21.05
CA GLN A 184 -15.29 -1.87 20.95
C GLN A 184 -16.11 -0.69 21.48
N ASN A 185 -15.73 -0.14 22.65
CA ASN A 185 -16.40 1.00 23.28
C ASN A 185 -16.29 2.26 22.41
N SER A 186 -15.12 2.52 21.82
CA SER A 186 -14.85 3.73 21.04
C SER A 186 -15.44 3.67 19.62
N LEU A 187 -15.29 2.54 18.94
CA LEU A 187 -15.71 2.37 17.55
C LEU A 187 -17.13 1.84 17.42
N ALA A 188 -17.72 1.26 18.48
CA ALA A 188 -19.03 0.62 18.50
C ALA A 188 -19.17 -0.37 17.31
N LEU A 189 -18.20 -1.25 17.20
CA LEU A 189 -18.16 -2.25 16.14
C LEU A 189 -19.37 -3.19 16.27
N THR A 190 -19.95 -3.56 15.15
CA THR A 190 -21.06 -4.51 15.07
C THR A 190 -20.65 -5.70 14.23
N ASP A 191 -21.22 -6.85 14.51
CA ASP A 191 -21.05 -8.01 13.65
C ASP A 191 -21.50 -7.70 12.23
N ARG A 192 -20.70 -8.14 11.26
CA ARG A 192 -20.98 -7.94 9.85
C ARG A 192 -20.62 -9.17 9.03
N ALA A 193 -21.52 -9.52 8.12
CA ALA A 193 -21.31 -10.62 7.18
C ALA A 193 -20.55 -10.13 5.93
N ALA A 194 -19.39 -9.50 6.14
CA ALA A 194 -18.59 -8.96 5.05
C ALA A 194 -17.46 -9.94 4.69
N GLU A 195 -17.32 -10.23 3.41
CA GLU A 195 -16.22 -11.04 2.91
C GLU A 195 -15.06 -10.15 2.43
N ILE A 196 -13.83 -10.57 2.75
CA ILE A 196 -12.63 -9.92 2.21
C ILE A 196 -12.60 -10.14 0.68
N PRO A 197 -12.49 -9.07 -0.12
CA PRO A 197 -12.45 -9.20 -1.57
C PRO A 197 -11.24 -10.02 -2.02
N LYS A 198 -11.49 -11.09 -2.77
CA LYS A 198 -10.42 -11.90 -3.35
C LYS A 198 -9.85 -11.23 -4.60
N THR A 199 -8.53 -11.33 -4.74
CA THR A 199 -7.82 -10.89 -5.94
C THR A 199 -7.88 -12.00 -7.02
N ASP A 200 -8.30 -11.63 -8.23
CA ASP A 200 -8.26 -12.54 -9.37
C ASP A 200 -6.83 -12.65 -9.90
N VAL A 201 -6.27 -13.86 -9.91
CA VAL A 201 -4.89 -14.11 -10.34
C VAL A 201 -4.87 -14.68 -11.74
N ILE A 202 -4.38 -13.89 -12.71
CA ILE A 202 -4.12 -14.36 -14.09
C ILE A 202 -2.67 -14.80 -14.17
N ARG A 203 -2.46 -16.12 -14.31
CA ARG A 203 -1.15 -16.76 -14.16
C ARG A 203 -0.27 -16.70 -15.41
N LYS A 204 -0.83 -16.40 -16.59
CA LYS A 204 -0.09 -16.36 -17.86
C LYS A 204 -0.50 -15.15 -18.69
N ALA A 205 0.47 -14.55 -19.36
CA ALA A 205 0.20 -13.54 -20.36
C ALA A 205 -0.20 -14.23 -21.69
N GLU A 206 -1.21 -13.71 -22.37
CA GLU A 206 -1.62 -14.21 -23.68
C GLU A 206 -0.61 -13.82 -24.79
N LYS A 207 -0.10 -12.60 -24.69
CA LYS A 207 0.86 -12.02 -25.66
C LYS A 207 1.76 -10.99 -25.00
N VAL A 208 2.94 -10.81 -25.58
CA VAL A 208 3.82 -9.68 -25.23
C VAL A 208 3.28 -8.41 -25.89
N ARG A 209 3.24 -7.33 -25.13
CA ARG A 209 2.89 -5.99 -25.62
C ARG A 209 4.03 -5.04 -25.34
N GLU A 210 4.32 -4.15 -26.25
CA GLU A 210 5.32 -3.10 -26.10
C GLU A 210 4.67 -1.74 -26.37
N ILE A 211 4.84 -0.81 -25.44
CA ILE A 211 4.30 0.55 -25.52
C ILE A 211 5.40 1.52 -25.12
N THR A 212 5.53 2.57 -25.91
CA THR A 212 6.47 3.65 -25.64
C THR A 212 5.71 4.97 -25.51
N GLU A 213 5.94 5.68 -24.40
CA GLU A 213 5.45 7.03 -24.16
C GLU A 213 6.64 7.98 -24.17
N THR A 214 6.54 9.10 -24.89
CA THR A 214 7.59 10.10 -24.99
C THR A 214 7.34 11.25 -24.02
N MET A 215 8.35 11.59 -23.23
CA MET A 215 8.32 12.70 -22.25
C MET A 215 9.64 13.48 -22.35
N ASP A 216 9.60 14.75 -21.96
CA ASP A 216 10.81 15.58 -21.83
C ASP A 216 11.51 15.24 -20.51
N ILE A 217 12.35 14.21 -20.54
CA ILE A 217 13.12 13.70 -19.40
C ILE A 217 14.53 13.29 -19.85
N SER A 218 15.51 13.51 -18.97
CA SER A 218 16.91 13.14 -19.25
C SER A 218 17.20 11.64 -19.11
N GLN A 219 16.34 10.89 -18.38
CA GLN A 219 16.55 9.49 -18.08
C GLN A 219 15.32 8.66 -18.44
N GLY A 220 15.45 7.71 -19.35
CA GLY A 220 14.40 6.77 -19.72
C GLY A 220 13.98 5.88 -18.55
N LYS A 221 12.71 5.50 -18.53
CA LYS A 221 12.14 4.53 -17.57
C LYS A 221 11.65 3.31 -18.33
N LEU A 222 12.29 2.17 -18.09
CA LEU A 222 11.91 0.88 -18.64
C LEU A 222 11.19 0.09 -17.56
N SER A 223 9.98 -0.36 -17.86
CA SER A 223 9.20 -1.26 -17.00
C SER A 223 8.84 -2.51 -17.78
N ILE A 224 9.23 -3.68 -17.29
CA ILE A 224 8.90 -4.98 -17.88
C ILE A 224 7.97 -5.73 -16.93
N GLY A 225 6.72 -5.96 -17.36
CA GLY A 225 5.70 -6.63 -16.55
C GLY A 225 5.64 -8.13 -16.83
N PHE A 226 5.57 -8.92 -15.77
CA PHE A 226 5.47 -10.37 -15.82
C PHE A 226 4.25 -10.87 -15.05
N ARG A 227 3.59 -11.92 -15.59
CA ARG A 227 2.69 -12.79 -14.85
C ARG A 227 3.56 -13.91 -14.28
N THR A 228 3.66 -13.99 -12.95
CA THR A 228 4.65 -14.84 -12.29
C THR A 228 4.23 -16.31 -12.23
N GLY A 229 2.93 -16.59 -12.33
CA GLY A 229 2.38 -17.91 -12.10
C GLY A 229 2.31 -18.32 -10.63
N SER A 230 2.94 -17.55 -9.72
CA SER A 230 2.92 -17.74 -8.27
C SER A 230 2.35 -16.50 -7.59
N CYS A 231 1.60 -16.69 -6.53
CA CYS A 231 1.01 -15.64 -5.72
C CYS A 231 0.98 -16.05 -4.24
N MET A 232 0.64 -15.12 -3.36
CA MET A 232 0.68 -15.30 -1.90
C MET A 232 -0.25 -16.42 -1.38
N TYR A 233 -1.21 -16.88 -2.20
CA TYR A 233 -2.09 -18.01 -1.90
C TYR A 233 -1.48 -19.38 -2.23
N ASP A 234 -0.31 -19.42 -2.87
CA ASP A 234 0.32 -20.65 -3.35
C ASP A 234 1.43 -21.10 -2.37
N GLU A 235 1.59 -22.41 -2.21
CA GLU A 235 2.61 -23.00 -1.32
C GLU A 235 4.06 -22.65 -1.73
N ASP A 236 4.28 -22.34 -2.99
CA ASP A 236 5.60 -21.99 -3.54
C ASP A 236 5.95 -20.50 -3.46
N TYR A 237 5.08 -19.67 -2.86
CA TYR A 237 5.27 -18.22 -2.80
C TYR A 237 6.58 -17.80 -2.10
N LEU A 238 7.00 -18.54 -1.06
CA LEU A 238 8.28 -18.29 -0.40
C LEU A 238 9.47 -18.48 -1.35
N SER A 239 9.41 -19.51 -2.19
CA SER A 239 10.40 -19.76 -3.24
C SER A 239 10.42 -18.65 -4.27
N PHE A 240 9.26 -18.12 -4.64
CA PHE A 240 9.16 -16.96 -5.53
C PHE A 240 9.73 -15.69 -4.86
N SER A 241 9.53 -15.47 -3.57
CA SER A 241 10.12 -14.35 -2.83
C SER A 241 11.66 -14.45 -2.79
N LEU A 242 12.18 -15.65 -2.57
CA LEU A 242 13.62 -15.92 -2.63
C LEU A 242 14.17 -15.71 -4.05
N PHE A 243 13.44 -16.16 -5.09
CA PHE A 243 13.77 -15.87 -6.48
C PHE A 243 13.88 -14.35 -6.71
N CYS A 244 12.92 -13.54 -6.27
CA CYS A 244 12.97 -12.08 -6.42
C CYS A 244 14.20 -11.48 -5.73
N THR A 245 14.59 -12.00 -4.56
CA THR A 245 15.75 -11.53 -3.81
C THR A 245 17.05 -11.85 -4.53
N LEU A 246 17.21 -13.06 -5.01
CA LEU A 246 18.35 -13.51 -5.82
C LEU A 246 18.42 -12.73 -7.15
N PHE A 247 17.28 -12.55 -7.80
CA PHE A 247 17.18 -11.92 -9.11
C PHE A 247 17.53 -10.43 -9.07
N GLY A 248 16.92 -9.65 -8.12
CA GLY A 248 17.08 -8.21 -8.21
C GLY A 248 16.79 -7.38 -6.94
N SER A 249 16.34 -7.98 -5.82
CA SER A 249 15.90 -7.19 -4.65
C SER A 249 17.01 -6.93 -3.62
N SER A 250 18.24 -7.38 -3.85
CA SER A 250 19.35 -7.17 -2.93
C SER A 250 20.56 -6.54 -3.62
N PRO A 251 21.49 -5.92 -2.86
CA PRO A 251 22.75 -5.39 -3.41
C PRO A 251 23.68 -6.45 -3.99
N THR A 252 23.46 -7.72 -3.64
CA THR A 252 24.22 -8.88 -4.16
C THR A 252 23.45 -9.63 -5.25
N SER A 253 22.32 -9.11 -5.69
CA SER A 253 21.48 -9.74 -6.69
C SER A 253 22.03 -9.63 -8.11
N ARG A 254 21.55 -10.51 -8.98
CA ARG A 254 22.05 -10.62 -10.36
C ARG A 254 21.78 -9.37 -11.19
N LEU A 255 20.59 -8.77 -11.09
CA LEU A 255 20.29 -7.51 -11.78
C LEU A 255 21.21 -6.39 -11.31
N PHE A 256 21.46 -6.31 -10.00
CA PHE A 256 22.36 -5.30 -9.46
C PHE A 256 23.78 -5.51 -9.95
N LEU A 257 24.36 -6.70 -9.77
CA LEU A 257 25.77 -6.95 -10.10
C LEU A 257 26.03 -7.02 -11.61
N ASN A 258 25.14 -7.67 -12.38
CA ASN A 258 25.40 -7.91 -13.80
C ASN A 258 24.90 -6.78 -14.69
N VAL A 259 23.66 -6.27 -14.46
CA VAL A 259 23.06 -5.28 -15.36
C VAL A 259 23.48 -3.86 -14.99
N ARG A 260 23.47 -3.54 -13.69
CA ARG A 260 23.82 -2.21 -13.20
C ARG A 260 25.35 -2.04 -13.12
N GLU A 261 26.05 -2.85 -12.33
CA GLU A 261 27.46 -2.63 -12.04
C GLU A 261 28.37 -3.07 -13.21
N LYS A 262 28.26 -4.31 -13.65
CA LYS A 262 29.16 -4.88 -14.66
C LYS A 262 28.92 -4.30 -16.08
N LEU A 263 27.66 -4.21 -16.49
CA LEU A 263 27.33 -3.73 -17.84
C LEU A 263 27.06 -2.22 -17.88
N SER A 264 26.88 -1.57 -16.73
CA SER A 264 26.59 -0.13 -16.59
C SER A 264 25.42 0.34 -17.49
N LEU A 265 24.40 -0.50 -17.68
CA LEU A 265 23.27 -0.22 -18.58
C LEU A 265 22.18 0.62 -17.92
N CYS A 266 22.19 0.71 -16.57
CA CYS A 266 21.13 1.37 -15.83
C CYS A 266 21.63 1.98 -14.52
N TYR A 267 20.85 2.93 -14.00
CA TYR A 267 21.10 3.57 -12.68
C TYR A 267 20.50 2.75 -11.54
N TYR A 268 19.40 2.10 -11.80
CA TYR A 268 18.76 1.11 -10.94
C TYR A 268 18.05 0.07 -11.82
N CYS A 269 17.94 -1.14 -11.30
CA CYS A 269 17.18 -2.22 -11.93
C CYS A 269 16.75 -3.20 -10.83
N SER A 270 15.47 -3.27 -10.56
CA SER A 270 14.94 -4.12 -9.51
C SER A 270 13.53 -4.64 -9.80
N PRO A 271 13.19 -5.86 -9.35
CA PRO A 271 11.83 -6.38 -9.40
C PRO A 271 10.95 -5.70 -8.32
N VAL A 272 9.71 -5.46 -8.67
CA VAL A 272 8.63 -4.99 -7.80
C VAL A 272 7.51 -6.03 -7.89
N PRO A 273 7.53 -7.06 -7.04
CA PRO A 273 6.48 -8.08 -7.02
C PRO A 273 5.21 -7.56 -6.36
N ASP A 274 4.05 -8.01 -6.86
CA ASP A 274 2.78 -7.97 -6.14
C ASP A 274 2.34 -9.42 -5.88
N GLY A 275 2.53 -9.85 -4.63
CA GLY A 275 2.24 -11.23 -4.23
C GLY A 275 0.76 -11.57 -4.23
N LEU A 276 -0.12 -10.63 -3.94
CA LEU A 276 -1.57 -10.87 -4.00
C LEU A 276 -2.06 -11.03 -5.44
N LYS A 277 -1.46 -10.29 -6.39
CA LYS A 277 -1.86 -10.32 -7.80
C LYS A 277 -1.10 -11.37 -8.63
N GLY A 278 0.02 -11.87 -8.13
CA GLY A 278 0.88 -12.77 -8.89
C GLY A 278 1.51 -12.08 -10.11
N THR A 279 1.96 -10.83 -9.91
CA THR A 279 2.67 -10.05 -10.94
C THR A 279 4.02 -9.58 -10.44
N MET A 280 4.93 -9.31 -11.35
CA MET A 280 6.22 -8.69 -11.05
C MET A 280 6.53 -7.64 -12.13
N ILE A 281 6.89 -6.45 -11.73
CA ILE A 281 7.39 -5.41 -12.62
C ILE A 281 8.89 -5.26 -12.40
N VAL A 282 9.72 -5.45 -13.42
CA VAL A 282 11.13 -5.04 -13.35
C VAL A 282 11.19 -3.58 -13.75
N ALA A 283 11.52 -2.72 -12.80
CA ALA A 283 11.66 -1.29 -13.00
C ALA A 283 13.14 -0.94 -13.17
N CYS A 284 13.46 -0.18 -14.23
CA CYS A 284 14.83 0.12 -14.60
C CYS A 284 14.95 1.58 -15.07
N GLY A 285 15.95 2.30 -14.56
CA GLY A 285 16.30 3.65 -15.01
C GLY A 285 17.47 3.60 -15.97
N ILE A 286 17.26 3.91 -17.23
CA ILE A 286 18.22 3.72 -18.33
C ILE A 286 18.56 5.02 -19.06
N ASP A 287 19.66 5.03 -19.78
CA ASP A 287 19.80 5.87 -20.97
C ASP A 287 18.92 5.26 -22.08
N CYS A 288 18.13 6.07 -22.78
CA CYS A 288 17.22 5.60 -23.83
C CYS A 288 17.95 4.79 -24.94
N ALA A 289 19.20 5.13 -25.22
CA ALA A 289 20.04 4.38 -26.18
C ALA A 289 20.37 2.95 -25.74
N ASN A 290 20.21 2.64 -24.44
CA ASN A 290 20.50 1.33 -23.88
C ASN A 290 19.26 0.45 -23.74
N LYS A 291 18.07 0.86 -24.23
CA LYS A 291 16.80 0.14 -24.04
C LYS A 291 16.90 -1.34 -24.42
N GLU A 292 17.30 -1.62 -25.66
CA GLU A 292 17.38 -3.00 -26.19
C GLU A 292 18.37 -3.83 -25.38
N LYS A 293 19.58 -3.29 -25.14
CA LYS A 293 20.64 -3.98 -24.39
C LYS A 293 20.24 -4.28 -22.96
N ALA A 294 19.58 -3.31 -22.30
CA ALA A 294 19.09 -3.48 -20.94
C ALA A 294 17.97 -4.54 -20.87
N THR A 295 17.04 -4.49 -21.83
CA THR A 295 15.96 -5.49 -21.94
C THR A 295 16.53 -6.91 -22.13
N GLU A 296 17.45 -7.10 -23.09
CA GLU A 296 18.10 -8.38 -23.32
C GLU A 296 18.89 -8.87 -22.11
N ALA A 297 19.62 -7.98 -21.43
CA ALA A 297 20.36 -8.33 -20.24
C ALA A 297 19.44 -8.78 -19.09
N ILE A 298 18.35 -8.04 -18.84
CA ILE A 298 17.35 -8.39 -17.80
C ILE A 298 16.73 -9.76 -18.09
N LEU A 299 16.27 -9.99 -19.34
CA LEU A 299 15.65 -11.24 -19.72
C LEU A 299 16.63 -12.42 -19.68
N ARG A 300 17.89 -12.20 -20.01
CA ARG A 300 18.96 -13.22 -19.88
C ARG A 300 19.15 -13.59 -18.41
N GLU A 301 19.30 -12.63 -17.50
CA GLU A 301 19.47 -12.93 -16.07
C GLU A 301 18.23 -13.65 -15.50
N LEU A 302 17.02 -13.31 -15.96
CA LEU A 302 15.79 -14.04 -15.64
C LEU A 302 15.89 -15.50 -16.03
N GLU A 303 16.28 -15.81 -17.27
CA GLU A 303 16.42 -17.17 -17.78
C GLU A 303 17.56 -17.93 -17.10
N GLU A 304 18.66 -17.26 -16.74
CA GLU A 304 19.75 -17.89 -15.98
C GLU A 304 19.24 -18.39 -14.61
N VAL A 305 18.50 -17.57 -13.86
CA VAL A 305 17.95 -17.97 -12.56
C VAL A 305 16.91 -19.07 -12.71
N LYS A 306 15.99 -18.96 -13.67
CA LYS A 306 14.98 -19.98 -13.96
C LYS A 306 15.57 -21.36 -14.29
N ASN A 307 16.73 -21.38 -14.94
CA ASN A 307 17.44 -22.60 -15.29
C ASN A 307 18.39 -23.09 -14.20
N GLY A 308 18.35 -22.52 -13.01
CA GLY A 308 19.21 -22.90 -11.88
C GLY A 308 20.69 -22.54 -12.07
N ARG A 309 21.00 -21.61 -13.00
CA ARG A 309 22.37 -21.18 -13.27
C ARG A 309 22.79 -20.04 -12.35
N PHE A 310 22.93 -20.36 -11.09
CA PHE A 310 23.46 -19.50 -10.03
C PHE A 310 24.33 -20.33 -9.10
N THR A 311 25.20 -19.69 -8.34
CA THR A 311 26.09 -20.35 -7.40
C THR A 311 25.45 -20.54 -6.03
N ASP A 312 25.99 -21.49 -5.24
CA ASP A 312 25.58 -21.67 -3.83
C ASP A 312 25.79 -20.39 -3.01
N GLU A 313 26.83 -19.61 -3.33
CA GLU A 313 27.11 -18.34 -2.66
C GLU A 313 26.03 -17.27 -2.99
N GLU A 314 25.61 -17.14 -4.25
CA GLU A 314 24.51 -16.24 -4.65
C GLU A 314 23.22 -16.61 -3.91
N LEU A 315 22.91 -17.91 -3.83
CA LEU A 315 21.72 -18.40 -3.11
C LEU A 315 21.83 -18.10 -1.61
N ALA A 316 22.96 -18.40 -0.98
CA ALA A 316 23.18 -18.13 0.44
C ALA A 316 23.11 -16.64 0.78
N ASN A 317 23.57 -15.76 -0.13
CA ASN A 317 23.46 -14.32 0.02
C ASN A 317 21.99 -13.87 -0.06
N ALA A 318 21.20 -14.43 -1.00
CA ALA A 318 19.78 -14.13 -1.12
C ALA A 318 18.98 -14.59 0.11
N VAL A 319 19.24 -15.78 0.63
CA VAL A 319 18.62 -16.30 1.87
C VAL A 319 18.91 -15.35 3.04
N ARG A 320 20.19 -14.97 3.24
CA ARG A 320 20.55 -14.03 4.32
C ARG A 320 19.88 -12.67 4.17
N ALA A 321 19.82 -12.14 2.96
CA ALA A 321 19.15 -10.87 2.69
C ALA A 321 17.67 -10.93 3.02
N MET A 322 17.00 -12.01 2.66
CA MET A 322 15.58 -12.24 2.93
C MET A 322 15.29 -12.39 4.42
N GLN A 323 16.11 -13.20 5.13
CA GLN A 323 16.01 -13.35 6.58
C GLN A 323 16.23 -12.03 7.34
N ASN A 324 17.20 -11.23 6.89
CA ASN A 324 17.43 -9.90 7.48
C ASN A 324 16.24 -8.97 7.26
N SER A 325 15.64 -8.97 6.07
CA SER A 325 14.44 -8.18 5.77
C SER A 325 13.26 -8.56 6.68
N TYR A 326 13.07 -9.84 6.99
CA TYR A 326 12.04 -10.28 7.93
C TYR A 326 12.32 -9.83 9.37
N ARG A 327 13.60 -9.88 9.81
CA ARG A 327 14.00 -9.36 11.12
C ARG A 327 13.82 -7.84 11.22
N GLU A 328 14.24 -7.10 10.20
CA GLU A 328 14.04 -5.64 10.14
C GLU A 328 12.56 -5.25 10.19
N ALA A 329 11.67 -6.07 9.63
CA ALA A 329 10.23 -5.81 9.71
C ALA A 329 9.71 -5.82 11.16
N MET A 330 10.35 -6.56 12.07
CA MET A 330 9.98 -6.62 13.49
C MET A 330 10.42 -5.38 14.28
N ASP A 331 11.37 -4.60 13.78
CA ASP A 331 11.87 -3.39 14.46
C ASP A 331 10.93 -2.19 14.30
N SER A 332 9.92 -2.28 13.43
CA SER A 332 9.02 -1.18 13.13
C SER A 332 7.54 -1.58 13.30
N PRO A 333 6.79 -0.93 14.21
CA PRO A 333 5.36 -1.15 14.34
C PRO A 333 4.60 -0.95 13.02
N ALA A 334 5.00 0.02 12.20
CA ALA A 334 4.39 0.26 10.90
C ALA A 334 4.64 -0.89 9.92
N SER A 335 5.85 -1.45 9.90
CA SER A 335 6.21 -2.60 9.08
C SER A 335 5.44 -3.86 9.51
N LEU A 336 5.35 -4.11 10.82
CA LEU A 336 4.57 -5.21 11.36
C LEU A 336 3.08 -5.06 11.04
N SER A 337 2.51 -3.86 11.22
CA SER A 337 1.12 -3.58 10.85
C SER A 337 0.86 -3.87 9.37
N SER A 338 1.75 -3.41 8.49
CA SER A 338 1.66 -3.69 7.05
C SER A 338 1.80 -5.18 6.74
N TRP A 339 2.71 -5.88 7.44
CA TRP A 339 2.89 -7.32 7.30
C TRP A 339 1.59 -8.08 7.54
N PHE A 340 0.98 -7.87 8.69
CA PHE A 340 -0.25 -8.56 9.07
C PHE A 340 -1.44 -8.13 8.21
N THR A 341 -1.62 -6.83 7.97
CA THR A 341 -2.75 -6.32 7.19
C THR A 341 -2.76 -6.84 5.75
N VAL A 342 -1.61 -6.92 5.08
CA VAL A 342 -1.55 -7.44 3.70
C VAL A 342 -1.75 -8.95 3.67
N ARG A 343 -1.21 -9.68 4.65
CA ARG A 343 -1.32 -11.14 4.70
C ARG A 343 -2.69 -11.63 5.14
N SER A 344 -3.40 -10.88 5.98
CA SER A 344 -4.78 -11.20 6.37
C SER A 344 -5.71 -11.28 5.15
N LEU A 345 -5.46 -10.47 4.10
CA LEU A 345 -6.19 -10.57 2.84
C LEU A 345 -5.99 -11.91 2.11
N ALA A 346 -4.91 -12.59 2.39
CA ALA A 346 -4.62 -13.93 1.87
C ALA A 346 -4.96 -15.05 2.86
N GLY A 347 -5.44 -14.71 4.06
CA GLY A 347 -5.70 -15.67 5.13
C GLY A 347 -4.42 -16.22 5.78
N ILE A 348 -3.29 -15.48 5.66
CA ILE A 348 -1.99 -15.84 6.20
C ILE A 348 -1.82 -15.15 7.55
N THR A 349 -1.45 -15.93 8.58
CA THR A 349 -1.30 -15.47 9.97
C THR A 349 0.13 -15.53 10.48
N GLU A 350 1.03 -16.15 9.73
CA GLU A 350 2.42 -16.35 10.11
C GLU A 350 3.16 -15.02 10.31
N THR A 351 3.96 -14.99 11.35
CA THR A 351 4.77 -13.84 11.76
C THR A 351 6.03 -13.69 10.89
N PRO A 352 6.67 -12.50 10.84
CA PRO A 352 7.98 -12.36 10.19
C PRO A 352 9.04 -13.28 10.78
N GLU A 353 8.96 -13.61 12.09
CA GLU A 353 9.89 -14.50 12.77
C GLU A 353 9.78 -15.94 12.27
N GLU A 354 8.56 -16.43 12.01
CA GLU A 354 8.33 -17.76 11.45
C GLU A 354 8.84 -17.90 10.01
N TYR A 355 8.98 -16.78 9.29
CA TYR A 355 9.58 -16.73 7.96
C TYR A 355 11.10 -16.59 7.98
N ALA A 356 11.73 -16.10 9.08
CA ALA A 356 13.16 -15.85 9.20
C ALA A 356 13.96 -17.10 9.59
#